data_55484291855de87b057b2fc29411726a
#
_entry.id   55484291855de87b057b2fc29411726a
#
_cell.length_a   1.000
_cell.length_b   1.000
_cell.length_c   1.000
_cell.angle_alpha   90.00
_cell.angle_beta   90.00
_cell.angle_gamma   90.00
#
_symmetry.space_group_name_H-M   'P 1'
#
loop_
_entity.id
_entity.type
_entity.pdbx_description
1 polymer ?
#
loop_
_entity_poly.entity_id
_entity_poly.type
_entity_poly.pdbx_seq_one_letter_code
_entity_poly.pdbx_strand_id
1 'polypeptide(L)'
;MNVEVEKVILENAPGNAKYIASTIQKEILNIIAKKVRKKIREEVGEDGKFCILVDEALDESKKEQMAIILRFVGRDGFIRERFFEIISVHDTNSSTLKTEICKVLGKHTLLVKNMRGQGYDGASNMRGQWNGLQALFLNDCPYAYYIHCFAHRLQLALNAAAKEVGVIWRFFSMLNNIVNFVGASAKRHSELKLSRKAEIQGLLEAGKLGMGTGANQIRCLQRPGTTRWGSHFSSIRSLIDLFGATKTLLDEIGRNGPTSQFRGEAESIYIAMMSFEFVFSLLLLEKTMGFTDFLCHSLQSQSQDIVNALNLVSNTKMKLDELRNNGWDDFIKSVLSFCEQHDISVPDMSARHKMGTGRSCQQQDSITVKHYFRIDVFNDVIDFQLVELNTRFPEQTVELLYLTSTLDPRDSFKQFNIGDICNLAGKFYPQILLPLSHRLYINSWDFIRLIWIVFQPSRILILFLNYLSAYLKQG
;
A
#
# COMPACT_ATOMS: atom_id res chain seq x y z
N MET A 1 -12.39 15.43 -29.68
CA MET A 1 -13.22 14.44 -30.38
C MET A 1 -13.10 14.71 -31.87
N ASN A 2 -13.16 13.70 -32.75
CA ASN A 2 -13.10 13.94 -34.18
C ASN A 2 -14.48 14.50 -34.64
N VAL A 3 -14.48 15.69 -35.22
CA VAL A 3 -15.71 16.43 -35.66
C VAL A 3 -16.57 15.62 -36.62
N GLU A 4 -15.97 14.80 -37.49
CA GLU A 4 -16.70 13.93 -38.40
C GLU A 4 -17.42 12.77 -37.69
N VAL A 5 -16.82 12.27 -36.61
CA VAL A 5 -17.45 11.23 -35.77
C VAL A 5 -18.59 11.82 -34.96
N GLU A 6 -18.46 13.03 -34.45
CA GLU A 6 -19.50 13.71 -33.67
C GLU A 6 -20.80 13.91 -34.44
N LYS A 7 -20.70 14.14 -35.75
CA LYS A 7 -21.86 14.33 -36.65
C LYS A 7 -22.73 13.07 -36.82
N VAL A 8 -22.20 11.88 -36.52
CA VAL A 8 -22.85 10.60 -36.82
C VAL A 8 -23.07 9.71 -35.60
N ILE A 9 -22.82 10.21 -34.39
CA ILE A 9 -22.97 9.45 -33.13
C ILE A 9 -24.07 10.01 -32.21
N LEU A 10 -24.50 9.22 -31.27
CA LEU A 10 -25.46 9.56 -30.20
C LEU A 10 -26.75 10.17 -30.77
N GLU A 11 -27.03 11.44 -30.46
CA GLU A 11 -28.25 12.13 -30.89
C GLU A 11 -28.31 12.34 -32.40
N ASN A 12 -27.16 12.49 -33.05
CA ASN A 12 -27.04 12.67 -34.49
C ASN A 12 -27.11 11.37 -35.31
N ALA A 13 -27.06 10.20 -34.63
CA ALA A 13 -27.13 8.91 -35.29
C ALA A 13 -28.56 8.51 -35.59
N PRO A 14 -28.82 7.82 -36.76
CA PRO A 14 -30.12 7.22 -37.04
C PRO A 14 -30.59 6.32 -35.88
N GLY A 15 -31.88 6.29 -35.59
CA GLY A 15 -32.44 5.59 -34.43
C GLY A 15 -32.07 4.10 -34.37
N ASN A 16 -31.85 3.45 -35.49
CA ASN A 16 -31.44 2.07 -35.65
C ASN A 16 -29.90 1.85 -35.62
N ALA A 17 -29.12 2.93 -35.62
CA ALA A 17 -27.65 2.89 -35.69
C ALA A 17 -26.95 3.58 -34.49
N LYS A 18 -27.62 3.74 -33.36
CA LYS A 18 -27.08 4.39 -32.15
C LYS A 18 -26.04 3.55 -31.42
N TYR A 19 -25.97 2.24 -31.64
CA TYR A 19 -25.05 1.28 -31.02
C TYR A 19 -25.07 1.28 -29.50
N ILE A 20 -26.20 1.69 -28.88
CA ILE A 20 -26.36 1.81 -27.41
C ILE A 20 -26.83 0.52 -26.72
N ALA A 21 -27.15 -0.53 -27.49
CA ALA A 21 -27.53 -1.81 -26.92
C ALA A 21 -26.35 -2.42 -26.11
N SER A 22 -26.64 -2.98 -24.95
CA SER A 22 -25.63 -3.54 -24.03
C SER A 22 -24.71 -4.58 -24.72
N THR A 23 -25.26 -5.38 -25.63
CA THR A 23 -24.49 -6.37 -26.43
C THR A 23 -23.47 -5.69 -27.32
N ILE A 24 -23.88 -4.65 -28.05
CA ILE A 24 -23.00 -3.88 -28.93
C ILE A 24 -21.93 -3.13 -28.15
N GLN A 25 -22.29 -2.52 -27.02
CA GLN A 25 -21.30 -1.88 -26.15
C GLN A 25 -20.24 -2.87 -25.67
N LYS A 26 -20.64 -4.08 -25.24
CA LYS A 26 -19.72 -5.15 -24.85
C LYS A 26 -18.83 -5.58 -26.01
N GLU A 27 -19.36 -5.67 -27.20
CA GLU A 27 -18.59 -6.03 -28.40
C GLU A 27 -17.55 -4.96 -28.74
N ILE A 28 -17.93 -3.68 -28.71
CA ILE A 28 -16.99 -2.54 -28.91
C ILE A 28 -15.88 -2.57 -27.86
N LEU A 29 -16.22 -2.76 -26.58
CA LEU A 29 -15.24 -2.87 -25.50
C LEU A 29 -14.29 -4.05 -25.70
N ASN A 30 -14.79 -5.19 -26.17
CA ASN A 30 -13.96 -6.35 -26.51
C ASN A 30 -12.97 -6.06 -27.65
N ILE A 31 -13.42 -5.35 -28.68
CA ILE A 31 -12.55 -4.94 -29.80
C ILE A 31 -11.45 -4.00 -29.30
N ILE A 32 -11.80 -3.00 -28.48
CA ILE A 32 -10.84 -2.06 -27.87
C ILE A 32 -9.83 -2.84 -27.02
N ALA A 33 -10.31 -3.72 -26.13
CA ALA A 33 -9.46 -4.53 -25.27
C ALA A 33 -8.48 -5.41 -26.07
N LYS A 34 -8.94 -6.04 -27.15
CA LYS A 34 -8.06 -6.83 -28.06
C LYS A 34 -6.97 -5.96 -28.70
N LYS A 35 -7.32 -4.75 -29.15
CA LYS A 35 -6.35 -3.81 -29.74
C LYS A 35 -5.33 -3.33 -28.71
N VAL A 36 -5.77 -3.01 -27.48
CA VAL A 36 -4.88 -2.60 -26.39
C VAL A 36 -3.91 -3.71 -26.05
N ARG A 37 -4.38 -4.96 -25.85
CA ARG A 37 -3.50 -6.11 -25.57
C ARG A 37 -2.50 -6.36 -26.68
N LYS A 38 -2.95 -6.26 -27.95
CA LYS A 38 -2.03 -6.37 -29.10
C LYS A 38 -0.95 -5.30 -29.04
N LYS A 39 -1.30 -4.06 -28.71
CA LYS A 39 -0.33 -2.98 -28.57
C LYS A 39 0.65 -3.22 -27.44
N ILE A 40 0.18 -3.67 -26.27
CA ILE A 40 1.05 -4.06 -25.14
C ILE A 40 2.01 -5.18 -25.58
N ARG A 41 1.51 -6.19 -26.29
CA ARG A 41 2.35 -7.29 -26.80
C ARG A 41 3.44 -6.78 -27.76
N GLU A 42 3.12 -5.82 -28.62
CA GLU A 42 4.09 -5.16 -29.51
C GLU A 42 5.14 -4.36 -28.71
N GLU A 43 4.72 -3.68 -27.62
CA GLU A 43 5.62 -2.94 -26.71
C GLU A 43 6.60 -3.87 -26.02
N VAL A 44 6.18 -5.07 -25.58
CA VAL A 44 7.04 -6.11 -24.99
C VAL A 44 8.06 -6.62 -26.02
N GLY A 45 7.66 -6.80 -27.27
CA GLY A 45 8.51 -7.35 -28.33
C GLY A 45 8.54 -8.89 -28.37
N GLU A 46 9.00 -9.50 -29.45
CA GLU A 46 8.92 -10.95 -29.68
C GLU A 46 9.66 -11.75 -28.62
N ASP A 47 10.92 -11.40 -28.32
CA ASP A 47 11.75 -12.02 -27.29
C ASP A 47 11.90 -11.17 -26.03
N GLY A 48 11.01 -10.17 -25.87
CA GLY A 48 11.06 -9.23 -24.77
C GLY A 48 10.94 -9.93 -23.40
N LYS A 49 11.77 -9.51 -22.47
CA LYS A 49 11.71 -10.01 -21.09
C LYS A 49 10.67 -9.24 -20.31
N PHE A 50 9.93 -9.93 -19.48
CA PHE A 50 8.84 -9.35 -18.70
C PHE A 50 8.72 -9.97 -17.33
N CYS A 51 8.07 -9.27 -16.43
CA CYS A 51 7.61 -9.76 -15.14
C CYS A 51 6.08 -9.75 -15.15
N ILE A 52 5.48 -10.66 -14.39
CA ILE A 52 4.05 -10.64 -14.10
C ILE A 52 3.81 -10.13 -12.68
N LEU A 53 2.77 -9.31 -12.52
CA LEU A 53 2.20 -8.96 -11.22
C LEU A 53 0.78 -9.47 -11.23
N VAL A 54 0.39 -10.23 -10.21
CA VAL A 54 -0.93 -10.85 -10.12
C VAL A 54 -1.55 -10.50 -8.78
N ASP A 55 -2.83 -10.15 -8.81
CA ASP A 55 -3.63 -9.87 -7.62
C ASP A 55 -5.01 -10.49 -7.78
N GLU A 56 -5.56 -11.00 -6.68
CA GLU A 56 -6.88 -11.63 -6.62
C GLU A 56 -7.84 -10.73 -5.85
N ALA A 57 -9.06 -10.63 -6.34
CA ALA A 57 -10.13 -9.90 -5.66
C ALA A 57 -11.49 -10.52 -5.93
N LEU A 58 -12.34 -10.53 -4.91
CA LEU A 58 -13.76 -10.86 -5.06
C LEU A 58 -14.51 -9.70 -5.72
N ASP A 59 -15.29 -9.98 -6.77
CA ASP A 59 -16.25 -9.03 -7.31
C ASP A 59 -17.51 -8.91 -6.42
N GLU A 60 -18.41 -7.99 -6.73
CA GLU A 60 -19.67 -7.82 -5.99
C GLU A 60 -20.55 -9.09 -6.02
N SER A 61 -20.42 -9.94 -7.05
CA SER A 61 -21.13 -11.21 -7.16
C SER A 61 -20.44 -12.34 -6.41
N LYS A 62 -19.37 -12.05 -5.65
CA LYS A 62 -18.51 -13.00 -4.91
C LYS A 62 -17.81 -14.04 -5.80
N LYS A 63 -17.49 -13.64 -7.02
CA LYS A 63 -16.63 -14.44 -7.91
C LYS A 63 -15.20 -13.95 -7.79
N GLU A 64 -14.26 -14.90 -7.69
CA GLU A 64 -12.84 -14.58 -7.71
C GLU A 64 -12.42 -14.08 -9.10
N GLN A 65 -11.81 -12.91 -9.10
CA GLN A 65 -11.24 -12.27 -10.27
C GLN A 65 -9.73 -12.21 -10.09
N MET A 66 -8.96 -12.62 -11.09
CA MET A 66 -7.51 -12.52 -11.10
C MET A 66 -7.08 -11.47 -12.12
N ALA A 67 -6.43 -10.40 -11.66
CA ALA A 67 -5.84 -9.35 -12.48
C ALA A 67 -4.39 -9.70 -12.82
N ILE A 68 -4.01 -9.55 -14.08
CA ILE A 68 -2.65 -9.77 -14.57
C ILE A 68 -2.10 -8.47 -15.13
N ILE A 69 -0.96 -8.03 -14.60
CA ILE A 69 -0.22 -6.86 -15.03
C ILE A 69 1.12 -7.33 -15.57
N LEU A 70 1.57 -6.78 -16.68
CA LEU A 70 2.91 -6.99 -17.23
C LEU A 70 3.79 -5.79 -16.88
N ARG A 71 4.99 -6.08 -16.34
CA ARG A 71 6.04 -5.10 -16.13
C ARG A 71 7.22 -5.47 -17.00
N PHE A 72 7.71 -4.54 -17.80
CA PHE A 72 8.79 -4.76 -18.76
C PHE A 72 9.51 -3.45 -19.08
N VAL A 73 10.67 -3.56 -19.70
CA VAL A 73 11.40 -2.42 -20.23
C VAL A 73 11.03 -2.24 -21.69
N GLY A 74 10.50 -1.07 -22.05
CA GLY A 74 10.17 -0.72 -23.42
C GLY A 74 11.42 -0.55 -24.30
N ARG A 75 11.23 -0.53 -25.61
CA ARG A 75 12.35 -0.30 -26.56
C ARG A 75 13.06 1.03 -26.38
N ASP A 76 12.40 1.99 -25.75
CA ASP A 76 12.91 3.29 -25.35
C ASP A 76 13.68 3.28 -24.03
N GLY A 77 13.84 2.11 -23.39
CA GLY A 77 14.54 1.90 -22.13
C GLY A 77 13.74 2.27 -20.87
N PHE A 78 12.49 2.69 -21.00
CA PHE A 78 11.66 3.00 -19.84
C PHE A 78 10.93 1.77 -19.30
N ILE A 79 10.86 1.67 -17.97
CA ILE A 79 10.04 0.66 -17.29
C ILE A 79 8.57 0.99 -17.55
N ARG A 80 7.82 -0.01 -17.98
CA ARG A 80 6.39 0.09 -18.24
C ARG A 80 5.64 -0.95 -17.43
N GLU A 81 4.56 -0.52 -16.79
CA GLU A 81 3.54 -1.39 -16.22
C GLU A 81 2.26 -1.24 -17.02
N ARG A 82 1.71 -2.36 -17.46
CA ARG A 82 0.50 -2.41 -18.26
C ARG A 82 -0.48 -3.42 -17.68
N PHE A 83 -1.66 -2.94 -17.30
CA PHE A 83 -2.78 -3.85 -17.06
C PHE A 83 -3.05 -4.66 -18.33
N PHE A 84 -3.02 -5.98 -18.21
CA PHE A 84 -3.06 -6.85 -19.37
C PHE A 84 -4.37 -7.60 -19.51
N GLU A 85 -4.81 -8.27 -18.45
CA GLU A 85 -6.04 -9.08 -18.45
C GLU A 85 -6.64 -9.14 -17.05
N ILE A 86 -7.96 -9.38 -17.01
CA ILE A 86 -8.67 -9.81 -15.83
C ILE A 86 -9.47 -11.05 -16.20
N ILE A 87 -9.40 -12.07 -15.40
CA ILE A 87 -10.09 -13.34 -15.63
C ILE A 87 -10.77 -13.81 -14.35
N SER A 88 -11.95 -14.44 -14.51
CA SER A 88 -12.59 -15.13 -13.40
C SER A 88 -11.95 -16.50 -13.20
N VAL A 89 -11.61 -16.83 -11.97
CA VAL A 89 -11.10 -18.14 -11.58
C VAL A 89 -12.13 -18.85 -10.70
N HIS A 90 -12.21 -20.16 -10.80
CA HIS A 90 -13.20 -20.92 -10.05
C HIS A 90 -12.68 -21.34 -8.67
N ASP A 91 -11.38 -21.39 -8.50
CA ASP A 91 -10.69 -21.58 -7.24
C ASP A 91 -9.34 -20.85 -7.23
N THR A 92 -8.76 -20.69 -6.05
CA THR A 92 -7.49 -20.02 -5.82
C THR A 92 -6.33 -20.99 -5.61
N ASN A 93 -6.44 -22.24 -6.03
CA ASN A 93 -5.35 -23.19 -5.97
C ASN A 93 -4.20 -22.78 -6.90
N SER A 94 -2.97 -22.94 -6.45
CA SER A 94 -1.75 -22.54 -7.19
C SER A 94 -1.70 -23.14 -8.60
N SER A 95 -2.13 -24.39 -8.77
CA SER A 95 -2.18 -25.08 -10.06
C SER A 95 -3.21 -24.48 -11.01
N THR A 96 -4.38 -24.12 -10.49
CA THR A 96 -5.45 -23.46 -11.26
C THR A 96 -4.96 -22.08 -11.72
N LEU A 97 -4.43 -21.28 -10.79
CA LEU A 97 -3.90 -19.95 -11.09
C LEU A 97 -2.79 -20.00 -12.15
N LYS A 98 -1.82 -20.93 -12.00
CA LYS A 98 -0.78 -21.15 -13.01
C LYS A 98 -1.36 -21.48 -14.38
N THR A 99 -2.31 -22.40 -14.41
CA THR A 99 -2.95 -22.85 -15.66
C THR A 99 -3.62 -21.69 -16.38
N GLU A 100 -4.38 -20.88 -15.65
CA GLU A 100 -5.09 -19.73 -16.21
C GLU A 100 -4.12 -18.63 -16.67
N ILE A 101 -3.08 -18.33 -15.89
CA ILE A 101 -2.02 -17.38 -16.30
C ILE A 101 -1.34 -17.89 -17.59
N CYS A 102 -0.95 -19.17 -17.64
CA CYS A 102 -0.33 -19.74 -18.83
C CYS A 102 -1.24 -19.68 -20.06
N LYS A 103 -2.56 -19.91 -19.90
CA LYS A 103 -3.54 -19.73 -20.99
C LYS A 103 -3.55 -18.29 -21.50
N VAL A 104 -3.56 -17.29 -20.60
CA VAL A 104 -3.52 -15.88 -20.98
C VAL A 104 -2.21 -15.55 -21.71
N LEU A 105 -1.07 -15.94 -21.16
CA LEU A 105 0.23 -15.70 -21.76
C LEU A 105 0.34 -16.37 -23.13
N GLY A 106 -0.08 -17.64 -23.26
CA GLY A 106 -0.05 -18.42 -24.50
C GLY A 106 -0.94 -17.81 -25.59
N LYS A 107 -2.15 -17.34 -25.24
CA LYS A 107 -3.07 -16.65 -26.16
C LYS A 107 -2.43 -15.42 -26.82
N HIS A 108 -1.48 -14.81 -26.16
CA HIS A 108 -0.80 -13.61 -26.65
C HIS A 108 0.67 -13.86 -27.03
N THR A 109 1.06 -15.13 -27.19
CA THR A 109 2.44 -15.52 -27.55
C THR A 109 3.52 -14.97 -26.63
N LEU A 110 3.20 -14.80 -25.35
CA LEU A 110 4.14 -14.46 -24.29
C LEU A 110 4.69 -15.76 -23.69
N LEU A 111 5.97 -16.02 -23.91
CA LEU A 111 6.59 -17.28 -23.50
C LEU A 111 7.06 -17.22 -22.04
N VAL A 112 6.69 -18.19 -21.22
CA VAL A 112 7.11 -18.29 -19.80
C VAL A 112 8.63 -18.25 -19.66
N LYS A 113 9.39 -18.84 -20.59
CA LYS A 113 10.86 -18.78 -20.59
C LYS A 113 11.44 -17.35 -20.65
N ASN A 114 10.65 -16.39 -21.09
CA ASN A 114 11.03 -14.97 -21.14
C ASN A 114 10.66 -14.21 -19.87
N MET A 115 9.98 -14.85 -18.92
CA MET A 115 9.66 -14.25 -17.63
C MET A 115 10.92 -14.09 -16.78
N ARG A 116 11.06 -12.94 -16.11
CA ARG A 116 12.22 -12.60 -15.25
C ARG A 116 11.83 -12.27 -13.83
N GLY A 117 10.54 -12.16 -13.57
CA GLY A 117 10.04 -11.91 -12.24
C GLY A 117 8.56 -12.19 -12.11
N GLN A 118 8.14 -12.47 -10.91
CA GLN A 118 6.76 -12.69 -10.53
C GLN A 118 6.48 -12.00 -9.19
N GLY A 119 5.46 -11.18 -9.13
CA GLY A 119 5.08 -10.40 -7.96
C GLY A 119 3.65 -10.72 -7.53
N TYR A 120 3.48 -11.18 -6.30
CA TYR A 120 2.20 -11.55 -5.72
C TYR A 120 2.11 -11.10 -4.27
N ASP A 121 0.95 -11.27 -3.68
CA ASP A 121 0.78 -11.16 -2.26
C ASP A 121 1.46 -12.32 -1.48
N GLY A 122 1.33 -12.32 -0.16
CA GLY A 122 1.93 -13.32 0.72
C GLY A 122 1.04 -14.51 1.04
N ALA A 123 -0.06 -14.72 0.35
CA ALA A 123 -0.95 -15.85 0.58
C ALA A 123 -0.23 -17.19 0.37
N SER A 124 -0.63 -18.23 1.08
CA SER A 124 0.05 -19.53 1.05
C SER A 124 0.07 -20.20 -0.30
N ASN A 125 -1.04 -20.05 -1.06
CA ASN A 125 -1.16 -20.53 -2.44
C ASN A 125 -0.23 -19.79 -3.41
N MET A 126 0.14 -18.55 -3.10
CA MET A 126 1.06 -17.72 -3.89
C MET A 126 2.53 -17.97 -3.53
N ARG A 127 2.89 -17.85 -2.23
CA ARG A 127 4.29 -17.86 -1.78
C ARG A 127 4.85 -19.23 -1.37
N GLY A 128 4.03 -20.29 -1.29
CA GLY A 128 4.45 -21.60 -0.83
C GLY A 128 5.72 -22.07 -1.55
N GLN A 129 6.75 -22.48 -0.79
CA GLN A 129 8.07 -22.83 -1.32
C GLN A 129 8.05 -24.11 -2.18
N TRP A 130 7.09 -25.00 -1.94
CA TRP A 130 7.01 -26.30 -2.63
C TRP A 130 5.94 -26.31 -3.72
N ASN A 131 4.74 -25.87 -3.39
CA ASN A 131 3.56 -25.97 -4.25
C ASN A 131 2.85 -24.63 -4.45
N GLY A 132 3.42 -23.52 -4.00
CA GLY A 132 2.89 -22.18 -4.28
C GLY A 132 3.10 -21.79 -5.74
N LEU A 133 2.31 -20.85 -6.21
CA LEU A 133 2.37 -20.35 -7.58
C LEU A 133 3.81 -19.95 -7.98
N GLN A 134 4.55 -19.32 -7.04
CA GLN A 134 5.95 -18.96 -7.26
C GLN A 134 6.84 -20.18 -7.57
N ALA A 135 6.68 -21.27 -6.81
CA ALA A 135 7.49 -22.47 -7.00
C ALA A 135 7.16 -23.13 -8.33
N LEU A 136 5.89 -23.17 -8.69
CA LEU A 136 5.44 -23.73 -9.96
C LEU A 136 6.00 -22.98 -11.18
N PHE A 137 6.12 -21.65 -11.12
CA PHE A 137 6.74 -20.88 -12.20
C PHE A 137 8.28 -20.96 -12.18
N LEU A 138 8.91 -21.03 -10.99
CA LEU A 138 10.36 -21.23 -10.89
C LEU A 138 10.81 -22.55 -11.47
N ASN A 139 9.99 -23.61 -11.37
CA ASN A 139 10.25 -24.90 -12.02
C ASN A 139 10.26 -24.79 -13.56
N ASP A 140 9.38 -23.97 -14.13
CA ASP A 140 9.31 -23.75 -15.58
C ASP A 140 10.38 -22.74 -16.07
N CYS A 141 10.69 -21.74 -15.26
CA CYS A 141 11.64 -20.68 -15.56
C CYS A 141 12.42 -20.29 -14.29
N PRO A 142 13.62 -20.83 -14.07
CA PRO A 142 14.43 -20.55 -12.86
C PRO A 142 14.79 -19.09 -12.65
N TYR A 143 14.62 -18.25 -13.68
CA TYR A 143 14.91 -16.81 -13.63
C TYR A 143 13.69 -15.95 -13.31
N ALA A 144 12.52 -16.54 -13.16
CA ALA A 144 11.30 -15.84 -12.77
C ALA A 144 11.28 -15.61 -11.25
N TYR A 145 12.17 -14.79 -10.73
CA TYR A 145 12.32 -14.55 -9.29
C TYR A 145 11.04 -14.01 -8.68
N TYR A 146 10.64 -14.59 -7.55
CA TYR A 146 9.48 -14.15 -6.81
C TYR A 146 9.80 -12.96 -5.90
N ILE A 147 8.99 -11.95 -6.00
CA ILE A 147 9.01 -10.80 -5.09
C ILE A 147 7.63 -10.70 -4.43
N HIS A 148 7.61 -10.82 -3.11
CA HIS A 148 6.41 -10.53 -2.35
C HIS A 148 6.13 -9.01 -2.40
N CYS A 149 4.92 -8.63 -2.79
CA CYS A 149 4.50 -7.24 -2.89
C CYS A 149 4.82 -6.46 -1.61
N PHE A 150 5.65 -5.43 -1.72
CA PHE A 150 6.08 -4.65 -0.56
C PHE A 150 4.94 -3.92 0.13
N ALA A 151 3.97 -3.41 -0.62
CA ALA A 151 2.78 -2.80 -0.05
C ALA A 151 1.98 -3.81 0.77
N HIS A 152 1.83 -5.05 0.28
CA HIS A 152 1.16 -6.11 1.03
C HIS A 152 1.97 -6.54 2.27
N ARG A 153 3.29 -6.66 2.16
CA ARG A 153 4.17 -6.92 3.33
C ARG A 153 3.98 -5.88 4.42
N LEU A 154 3.94 -4.61 4.05
CA LEU A 154 3.69 -3.52 4.99
C LEU A 154 2.31 -3.64 5.63
N GLN A 155 1.27 -3.90 4.85
CA GLN A 155 -0.09 -4.09 5.38
C GLN A 155 -0.16 -5.25 6.39
N LEU A 156 0.50 -6.36 6.10
CA LEU A 156 0.56 -7.49 7.01
C LEU A 156 1.30 -7.16 8.31
N ALA A 157 2.40 -6.38 8.24
CA ALA A 157 3.15 -5.95 9.41
C ALA A 157 2.25 -5.12 10.35
N LEU A 158 1.55 -4.15 9.78
CA LEU A 158 0.72 -3.23 10.53
C LEU A 158 -0.54 -3.90 11.10
N ASN A 159 -1.15 -4.81 10.35
CA ASN A 159 -2.28 -5.61 10.83
C ASN A 159 -1.89 -6.57 11.96
N ALA A 160 -0.69 -7.16 11.91
CA ALA A 160 -0.20 -8.02 12.97
C ALA A 160 0.02 -7.21 14.26
N ALA A 161 0.72 -6.06 14.16
CA ALA A 161 0.94 -5.17 15.30
C ALA A 161 -0.39 -4.71 15.94
N ALA A 162 -1.41 -4.41 15.14
CA ALA A 162 -2.72 -4.00 15.65
C ALA A 162 -3.48 -5.10 16.38
N LYS A 163 -3.22 -6.38 16.09
CA LYS A 163 -3.90 -7.52 16.75
C LYS A 163 -3.29 -7.92 18.08
N GLU A 164 -2.00 -7.71 18.26
CA GLU A 164 -1.28 -8.15 19.47
C GLU A 164 -1.57 -7.26 20.66
N VAL A 165 -1.80 -5.95 20.47
CA VAL A 165 -2.08 -5.01 21.56
C VAL A 165 -3.58 -4.89 21.79
N GLY A 166 -4.08 -5.43 22.89
CA GLY A 166 -5.53 -5.52 23.19
C GLY A 166 -6.27 -4.17 23.17
N VAL A 167 -5.61 -3.09 23.59
CA VAL A 167 -6.18 -1.72 23.52
C VAL A 167 -6.43 -1.30 22.07
N ILE A 168 -5.51 -1.59 21.17
CA ILE A 168 -5.61 -1.24 19.75
C ILE A 168 -6.70 -2.05 19.05
N TRP A 169 -6.83 -3.33 19.39
CA TRP A 169 -7.94 -4.14 18.88
C TRP A 169 -9.31 -3.57 19.29
N ARG A 170 -9.45 -3.19 20.58
CA ARG A 170 -10.70 -2.55 21.07
C ARG A 170 -10.97 -1.22 20.39
N PHE A 171 -9.91 -0.42 20.17
CA PHE A 171 -10.02 0.84 19.42
C PHE A 171 -10.57 0.63 18.00
N PHE A 172 -10.03 -0.29 17.22
CA PHE A 172 -10.54 -0.55 15.87
C PHE A 172 -11.97 -1.08 15.85
N SER A 173 -12.33 -1.90 16.83
CA SER A 173 -13.73 -2.36 16.98
C SER A 173 -14.67 -1.17 17.23
N MET A 174 -14.27 -0.24 18.10
CA MET A 174 -15.07 0.95 18.38
C MET A 174 -15.11 1.92 17.21
N LEU A 175 -13.98 2.14 16.51
CA LEU A 175 -13.92 2.95 15.30
C LEU A 175 -14.90 2.41 14.23
N ASN A 176 -14.95 1.09 14.03
CA ASN A 176 -15.91 0.45 13.13
C ASN A 176 -17.36 0.71 13.58
N ASN A 177 -17.65 0.63 14.88
CA ASN A 177 -18.97 0.91 15.41
C ASN A 177 -19.39 2.35 15.15
N ILE A 178 -18.51 3.32 15.40
CA ILE A 178 -18.76 4.75 15.11
C ILE A 178 -19.10 4.95 13.64
N VAL A 179 -18.22 4.47 12.75
CA VAL A 179 -18.39 4.67 11.30
C VAL A 179 -19.64 3.97 10.77
N ASN A 180 -19.91 2.76 11.22
CA ASN A 180 -21.10 2.01 10.81
C ASN A 180 -22.38 2.68 11.35
N PHE A 181 -22.40 3.09 12.62
CA PHE A 181 -23.54 3.75 13.21
C PHE A 181 -23.90 5.04 12.47
N VAL A 182 -22.93 5.91 12.20
CA VAL A 182 -23.16 7.16 11.46
C VAL A 182 -23.47 6.89 9.99
N GLY A 183 -22.72 5.99 9.34
CA GLY A 183 -22.81 5.71 7.91
C GLY A 183 -24.05 4.89 7.49
N ALA A 184 -24.72 4.19 8.41
CA ALA A 184 -25.89 3.35 8.09
C ALA A 184 -27.16 4.16 7.73
N SER A 185 -27.15 5.49 7.88
CA SER A 185 -28.32 6.34 7.61
C SER A 185 -27.93 7.61 6.87
N ALA A 186 -28.56 7.86 5.72
CA ALA A 186 -28.41 9.11 4.98
C ALA A 186 -28.75 10.36 5.84
N LYS A 187 -29.71 10.23 6.76
CA LYS A 187 -30.09 11.29 7.69
C LYS A 187 -28.90 11.61 8.62
N ARG A 188 -28.38 10.63 9.35
CA ARG A 188 -27.23 10.81 10.26
C ARG A 188 -25.98 11.37 9.54
N HIS A 189 -25.76 10.88 8.34
CA HIS A 189 -24.68 11.40 7.51
C HIS A 189 -24.84 12.89 7.15
N SER A 190 -26.09 13.32 6.85
CA SER A 190 -26.40 14.72 6.59
C SER A 190 -26.32 15.58 7.87
N GLU A 191 -26.78 15.07 9.00
CA GLU A 191 -26.64 15.73 10.29
C GLU A 191 -25.20 15.94 10.70
N LEU A 192 -24.33 14.92 10.51
CA LEU A 192 -22.88 15.06 10.73
C LEU A 192 -22.29 16.19 9.88
N LYS A 193 -22.66 16.26 8.59
CA LYS A 193 -22.19 17.33 7.69
C LYS A 193 -22.64 18.71 8.14
N LEU A 194 -23.85 18.84 8.61
CA LEU A 194 -24.40 20.11 9.13
C LEU A 194 -23.67 20.53 10.41
N SER A 195 -23.46 19.59 11.35
CA SER A 195 -22.71 19.83 12.57
C SER A 195 -21.28 20.29 12.26
N ARG A 196 -20.59 19.63 11.33
CA ARG A 196 -19.25 20.04 10.91
C ARG A 196 -19.21 21.41 10.24
N LYS A 197 -20.23 21.72 9.43
CA LYS A 197 -20.34 23.04 8.80
C LYS A 197 -20.49 24.15 9.85
N ALA A 198 -21.32 23.94 10.87
CA ALA A 198 -21.48 24.88 11.98
C ALA A 198 -20.18 25.06 12.78
N GLU A 199 -19.45 23.98 13.05
CA GLU A 199 -18.14 24.01 13.72
C GLU A 199 -17.10 24.81 12.93
N ILE A 200 -16.98 24.57 11.62
CA ILE A 200 -16.09 25.32 10.73
C ILE A 200 -16.44 26.81 10.72
N GLN A 201 -17.72 27.14 10.66
CA GLN A 201 -18.18 28.51 10.66
C GLN A 201 -17.83 29.22 11.98
N GLY A 202 -18.04 28.57 13.12
CA GLY A 202 -17.66 29.11 14.42
C GLY A 202 -16.14 29.32 14.55
N LEU A 203 -15.32 28.43 14.02
CA LEU A 203 -13.86 28.57 13.99
C LEU A 203 -13.39 29.71 13.07
N LEU A 204 -14.06 29.94 11.94
CA LEU A 204 -13.80 31.05 11.03
C LEU A 204 -14.15 32.39 11.69
N GLU A 205 -15.32 32.48 12.34
CA GLU A 205 -15.78 33.67 13.06
C GLU A 205 -14.85 34.01 14.25
N ALA A 206 -14.30 32.98 14.91
CA ALA A 206 -13.33 33.12 15.98
C ALA A 206 -11.89 33.46 15.48
N GLY A 207 -11.67 33.53 14.16
CA GLY A 207 -10.34 33.75 13.57
C GLY A 207 -9.33 32.65 13.77
N LYS A 208 -9.79 31.45 14.19
CA LYS A 208 -8.96 30.27 14.45
C LYS A 208 -8.70 29.43 13.20
N LEU A 209 -9.41 29.67 12.11
CA LEU A 209 -9.29 28.98 10.84
C LEU A 209 -9.09 29.97 9.69
N GLY A 210 -8.15 29.67 8.79
CA GLY A 210 -7.90 30.50 7.60
C GLY A 210 -8.92 30.21 6.49
N MET A 211 -9.30 31.26 5.75
CA MET A 211 -10.07 31.11 4.51
C MET A 211 -9.15 30.68 3.37
N GLY A 212 -9.47 29.55 2.70
CA GLY A 212 -8.76 29.10 1.51
C GLY A 212 -9.64 28.22 0.61
N THR A 213 -9.43 28.32 -0.72
CA THR A 213 -10.12 27.46 -1.68
C THR A 213 -9.71 26.01 -1.47
N GLY A 214 -10.65 25.19 -0.97
CA GLY A 214 -10.44 23.76 -0.72
C GLY A 214 -9.95 23.37 0.68
N ALA A 215 -9.53 24.31 1.54
CA ALA A 215 -9.02 24.00 2.88
C ALA A 215 -10.12 23.48 3.83
N ASN A 216 -11.37 23.93 3.67
CA ASN A 216 -12.49 23.64 4.57
C ASN A 216 -13.54 22.72 3.93
N GLN A 217 -13.10 21.77 3.08
CA GLN A 217 -14.02 20.79 2.50
C GLN A 217 -14.58 19.86 3.58
N ILE A 218 -15.91 19.71 3.62
CA ILE A 218 -16.60 18.80 4.53
C ILE A 218 -16.35 17.37 4.05
N ARG A 219 -15.51 16.65 4.75
CA ARG A 219 -15.26 15.21 4.54
C ARG A 219 -16.31 14.39 5.28
N CYS A 220 -16.37 13.11 4.97
CA CYS A 220 -17.21 12.13 5.65
C CYS A 220 -16.34 11.16 6.41
N LEU A 221 -16.90 10.54 7.44
CA LEU A 221 -16.26 9.39 8.08
C LEU A 221 -15.97 8.31 7.03
N GLN A 222 -14.76 7.84 7.01
CA GLN A 222 -14.30 6.81 6.08
C GLN A 222 -14.38 5.44 6.75
N ARG A 223 -14.91 4.44 6.04
CA ARG A 223 -14.96 3.07 6.56
C ARG A 223 -13.56 2.46 6.46
N PRO A 224 -13.01 1.91 7.55
CA PRO A 224 -11.77 1.13 7.46
C PRO A 224 -12.05 -0.13 6.64
N GLY A 225 -11.24 -0.37 5.60
CA GLY A 225 -11.32 -1.59 4.81
C GLY A 225 -10.70 -2.77 5.55
N THR A 226 -11.14 -3.99 5.24
CA THR A 226 -10.65 -5.20 5.90
C THR A 226 -9.21 -5.58 5.51
N THR A 227 -8.75 -5.12 4.34
CA THR A 227 -7.49 -5.57 3.73
C THR A 227 -6.48 -4.47 3.46
N ARG A 228 -6.88 -3.19 3.42
CA ARG A 228 -6.01 -2.08 3.05
C ARG A 228 -5.72 -1.15 4.24
N TRP A 229 -4.50 -1.16 4.71
CA TRP A 229 -4.05 -0.33 5.84
C TRP A 229 -4.24 1.18 5.62
N GLY A 230 -4.02 1.69 4.42
CA GLY A 230 -4.28 3.09 4.08
C GLY A 230 -5.75 3.51 4.32
N SER A 231 -6.71 2.57 4.22
CA SER A 231 -8.11 2.85 4.57
C SER A 231 -8.32 3.00 6.08
N HIS A 232 -7.55 2.30 6.92
CA HIS A 232 -7.57 2.50 8.38
C HIS A 232 -7.03 3.88 8.74
N PHE A 233 -5.91 4.31 8.14
CA PHE A 233 -5.36 5.64 8.36
C PHE A 233 -6.33 6.74 7.91
N SER A 234 -6.95 6.59 6.73
CA SER A 234 -7.98 7.52 6.26
C SER A 234 -9.18 7.57 7.20
N SER A 235 -9.59 6.44 7.78
CA SER A 235 -10.67 6.36 8.77
C SER A 235 -10.31 7.11 10.06
N ILE A 236 -9.11 6.89 10.58
CA ILE A 236 -8.57 7.58 11.77
C ILE A 236 -8.53 9.09 11.54
N ARG A 237 -7.93 9.55 10.45
CA ARG A 237 -7.87 10.97 10.12
C ARG A 237 -9.25 11.60 9.93
N SER A 238 -10.16 10.90 9.26
CA SER A 238 -11.53 11.39 9.10
C SER A 238 -12.27 11.52 10.44
N LEU A 239 -12.00 10.63 11.40
CA LEU A 239 -12.58 10.75 12.75
C LEU A 239 -11.94 11.90 13.54
N ILE A 240 -10.61 12.10 13.46
CA ILE A 240 -9.96 13.27 14.09
C ILE A 240 -10.54 14.57 13.55
N ASP A 241 -10.65 14.69 12.22
CA ASP A 241 -11.21 15.88 11.56
C ASP A 241 -12.67 16.15 11.93
N LEU A 242 -13.44 15.10 12.23
CA LEU A 242 -14.87 15.15 12.53
C LEU A 242 -15.20 14.86 14.00
N PHE A 243 -14.19 14.86 14.88
CA PHE A 243 -14.37 14.42 16.27
C PHE A 243 -15.43 15.22 17.01
N GLY A 244 -15.35 16.55 16.95
CA GLY A 244 -16.32 17.47 17.57
C GLY A 244 -17.73 17.29 17.01
N ALA A 245 -17.86 17.24 15.67
CA ALA A 245 -19.15 17.03 15.01
C ALA A 245 -19.75 15.65 15.33
N THR A 246 -18.91 14.59 15.43
CA THR A 246 -19.34 13.25 15.81
C THR A 246 -19.78 13.19 17.26
N LYS A 247 -19.03 13.84 18.17
CA LYS A 247 -19.39 14.02 19.59
C LYS A 247 -20.80 14.63 19.72
N THR A 248 -21.03 15.75 19.04
CA THR A 248 -22.32 16.47 19.07
C THR A 248 -23.45 15.61 18.52
N LEU A 249 -23.25 14.93 17.40
CA LEU A 249 -24.27 14.05 16.79
C LEU A 249 -24.63 12.87 17.69
N LEU A 250 -23.66 12.21 18.30
CA LEU A 250 -23.90 11.07 19.20
C LEU A 250 -24.63 11.49 20.47
N ASP A 251 -24.25 12.62 21.07
CA ASP A 251 -24.93 13.19 22.25
C ASP A 251 -26.39 13.53 21.92
N GLU A 252 -26.64 14.15 20.79
CA GLU A 252 -28.01 14.47 20.36
C GLU A 252 -28.88 13.23 20.13
N ILE A 253 -28.33 12.21 19.45
CA ILE A 253 -29.05 10.95 19.25
C ILE A 253 -29.26 10.21 20.57
N GLY A 254 -28.30 10.26 21.48
CA GLY A 254 -28.45 9.68 22.84
C GLY A 254 -29.58 10.28 23.62
N ARG A 255 -29.81 11.61 23.51
CA ARG A 255 -30.89 12.33 24.18
C ARG A 255 -32.25 12.20 23.45
N ASN A 256 -32.27 12.39 22.14
CA ASN A 256 -33.45 12.62 21.33
C ASN A 256 -33.73 11.54 20.28
N GLY A 257 -32.97 10.44 20.28
CA GLY A 257 -33.11 9.36 19.29
C GLY A 257 -34.49 8.69 19.33
N PRO A 258 -34.98 8.13 18.20
CA PRO A 258 -36.37 7.71 18.01
C PRO A 258 -36.77 6.52 18.89
N THR A 259 -35.86 5.65 19.27
CA THR A 259 -36.13 4.49 20.13
C THR A 259 -35.13 4.39 21.26
N SER A 260 -35.50 3.71 22.36
CA SER A 260 -34.57 3.45 23.47
C SER A 260 -33.33 2.68 23.05
N GLN A 261 -33.44 1.76 22.11
CA GLN A 261 -32.31 1.00 21.56
C GLN A 261 -31.32 1.94 20.85
N PHE A 262 -31.82 2.83 19.97
CA PHE A 262 -30.95 3.80 19.27
C PHE A 262 -30.25 4.77 20.23
N ARG A 263 -31.00 5.23 21.26
CA ARG A 263 -30.40 6.10 22.29
C ARG A 263 -29.31 5.39 23.06
N GLY A 264 -29.55 4.14 23.49
CA GLY A 264 -28.58 3.36 24.23
C GLY A 264 -27.33 3.00 23.40
N GLU A 265 -27.50 2.71 22.11
CA GLU A 265 -26.37 2.46 21.19
C GLU A 265 -25.52 3.73 21.00
N ALA A 266 -26.15 4.88 20.73
CA ALA A 266 -25.46 6.16 20.58
C ALA A 266 -24.73 6.57 21.87
N GLU A 267 -25.36 6.41 23.04
CA GLU A 267 -24.75 6.70 24.34
C GLU A 267 -23.53 5.79 24.61
N SER A 268 -23.65 4.49 24.34
CA SER A 268 -22.56 3.55 24.50
C SER A 268 -21.34 3.93 23.63
N ILE A 269 -21.58 4.29 22.36
CA ILE A 269 -20.55 4.75 21.44
C ILE A 269 -19.95 6.08 21.91
N TYR A 270 -20.77 7.01 22.36
CA TYR A 270 -20.33 8.29 22.88
C TYR A 270 -19.41 8.13 24.10
N ILE A 271 -19.81 7.35 25.10
CA ILE A 271 -19.00 7.10 26.31
C ILE A 271 -17.64 6.50 25.93
N ALA A 272 -17.63 5.52 25.03
CA ALA A 272 -16.39 4.88 24.61
C ALA A 272 -15.48 5.87 23.83
N MET A 273 -16.04 6.66 22.91
CA MET A 273 -15.31 7.66 22.14
C MET A 273 -14.72 8.77 23.03
N MET A 274 -15.44 9.14 24.10
CA MET A 274 -15.02 10.16 25.07
C MET A 274 -14.10 9.64 26.16
N SER A 275 -13.60 8.39 26.04
CA SER A 275 -12.63 7.86 26.98
C SER A 275 -11.19 8.28 26.64
N PHE A 276 -10.37 8.49 27.67
CA PHE A 276 -8.93 8.78 27.51
C PHE A 276 -8.21 7.67 26.72
N GLU A 277 -8.53 6.39 26.99
CA GLU A 277 -7.93 5.23 26.29
C GLU A 277 -8.21 5.29 24.78
N PHE A 278 -9.43 5.67 24.38
CA PHE A 278 -9.78 5.77 22.98
C PHE A 278 -9.00 6.91 22.28
N VAL A 279 -8.94 8.10 22.90
CA VAL A 279 -8.23 9.24 22.33
C VAL A 279 -6.72 9.02 22.29
N PHE A 280 -6.17 8.42 23.33
CA PHE A 280 -4.76 8.02 23.34
C PHE A 280 -4.43 7.09 22.17
N SER A 281 -5.27 6.05 21.97
CA SER A 281 -5.10 5.11 20.86
C SER A 281 -5.30 5.78 19.49
N LEU A 282 -6.28 6.67 19.37
CA LEU A 282 -6.57 7.44 18.15
C LEU A 282 -5.35 8.24 17.69
N LEU A 283 -4.75 9.01 18.59
CA LEU A 283 -3.59 9.87 18.28
C LEU A 283 -2.29 9.06 18.13
N LEU A 284 -2.11 7.97 18.90
CA LEU A 284 -0.96 7.09 18.71
C LEU A 284 -0.96 6.43 17.33
N LEU A 285 -2.12 5.93 16.91
CA LEU A 285 -2.27 5.33 15.60
C LEU A 285 -2.17 6.37 14.47
N GLU A 286 -2.72 7.56 14.65
CA GLU A 286 -2.53 8.65 13.68
C GLU A 286 -1.05 8.93 13.44
N LYS A 287 -0.26 9.03 14.51
CA LYS A 287 1.17 9.32 14.42
C LYS A 287 1.97 8.18 13.80
N THR A 288 1.79 6.95 14.29
CA THR A 288 2.54 5.79 13.81
C THR A 288 2.12 5.37 12.39
N MET A 289 0.82 5.42 12.09
CA MET A 289 0.31 5.14 10.75
C MET A 289 0.67 6.25 9.75
N GLY A 290 0.84 7.50 10.18
CA GLY A 290 1.31 8.57 9.32
C GLY A 290 2.68 8.29 8.70
N PHE A 291 3.61 7.71 9.46
CA PHE A 291 4.92 7.29 8.92
C PHE A 291 4.79 6.16 7.90
N THR A 292 3.92 5.20 8.18
CA THR A 292 3.73 4.03 7.33
C THR A 292 2.81 4.30 6.13
N ASP A 293 1.91 5.27 6.19
CA ASP A 293 1.06 5.69 5.07
C ASP A 293 1.89 6.32 3.96
N PHE A 294 2.83 7.20 4.30
CA PHE A 294 3.79 7.76 3.35
C PHE A 294 4.60 6.64 2.66
N LEU A 295 5.08 5.66 3.43
CA LEU A 295 5.76 4.50 2.88
C LEU A 295 4.84 3.70 1.95
N CYS A 296 3.58 3.48 2.35
CA CYS A 296 2.61 2.72 1.57
C CYS A 296 2.34 3.38 0.20
N HIS A 297 2.11 4.69 0.17
CA HIS A 297 1.92 5.45 -1.06
C HIS A 297 3.15 5.42 -1.96
N SER A 298 4.34 5.57 -1.35
CA SER A 298 5.60 5.52 -2.09
C SER A 298 5.84 4.15 -2.71
N LEU A 299 5.58 3.05 -1.97
CA LEU A 299 5.72 1.69 -2.48
C LEU A 299 4.71 1.33 -3.58
N GLN A 300 3.60 2.05 -3.68
CA GLN A 300 2.59 1.89 -4.73
C GLN A 300 2.83 2.79 -5.95
N SER A 301 3.83 3.67 -5.90
CA SER A 301 4.15 4.56 -7.01
C SER A 301 4.67 3.77 -8.20
N GLN A 302 4.13 4.07 -9.40
CA GLN A 302 4.52 3.44 -10.66
C GLN A 302 6.00 3.64 -11.03
N SER A 303 6.60 4.74 -10.55
CA SER A 303 8.02 5.08 -10.78
C SER A 303 8.95 4.57 -9.69
N GLN A 304 8.42 3.83 -8.69
CA GLN A 304 9.21 3.37 -7.55
C GLN A 304 10.23 2.31 -7.98
N ASP A 305 11.49 2.56 -7.71
CA ASP A 305 12.55 1.56 -7.78
C ASP A 305 12.78 0.90 -6.41
N ILE A 306 13.41 -0.25 -6.45
CA ILE A 306 13.56 -1.10 -5.28
C ILE A 306 14.52 -0.51 -4.24
N VAL A 307 15.60 0.14 -4.68
CA VAL A 307 16.59 0.75 -3.77
C VAL A 307 15.96 1.87 -2.97
N ASN A 308 15.22 2.74 -3.67
CA ASN A 308 14.50 3.82 -3.01
C ASN A 308 13.42 3.27 -2.06
N ALA A 309 12.75 2.18 -2.43
CA ALA A 309 11.81 1.49 -1.55
C ALA A 309 12.46 1.02 -0.25
N LEU A 310 13.64 0.42 -0.32
CA LEU A 310 14.39 -0.02 0.88
C LEU A 310 14.86 1.14 1.76
N ASN A 311 15.34 2.21 1.15
CA ASN A 311 15.70 3.43 1.88
C ASN A 311 14.50 4.02 2.62
N LEU A 312 13.31 4.02 1.99
CA LEU A 312 12.08 4.46 2.62
C LEU A 312 11.66 3.56 3.79
N VAL A 313 11.82 2.25 3.67
CA VAL A 313 11.58 1.31 4.78
C VAL A 313 12.55 1.60 5.92
N SER A 314 13.85 1.76 5.65
CA SER A 314 14.86 2.08 6.66
C SER A 314 14.55 3.41 7.37
N ASN A 315 14.22 4.45 6.61
CA ASN A 315 13.85 5.75 7.17
C ASN A 315 12.58 5.67 8.02
N THR A 316 11.61 4.83 7.65
CA THR A 316 10.40 4.61 8.44
C THR A 316 10.71 3.92 9.76
N LYS A 317 11.60 2.91 9.75
CA LYS A 317 12.08 2.26 10.98
C LYS A 317 12.78 3.25 11.89
N MET A 318 13.67 4.10 11.36
CA MET A 318 14.36 5.14 12.13
C MET A 318 13.39 6.12 12.79
N LYS A 319 12.35 6.58 12.07
CA LYS A 319 11.33 7.48 12.63
C LYS A 319 10.50 6.83 13.73
N LEU A 320 10.17 5.55 13.59
CA LEU A 320 9.47 4.80 14.63
C LEU A 320 10.37 4.62 15.87
N ASP A 321 11.64 4.30 15.68
CA ASP A 321 12.62 4.17 16.78
C ASP A 321 12.85 5.51 17.50
N GLU A 322 12.96 6.60 16.76
CA GLU A 322 13.04 7.96 17.32
C GLU A 322 11.78 8.31 18.13
N LEU A 323 10.60 8.01 17.61
CA LEU A 323 9.34 8.20 18.33
C LEU A 323 9.31 7.39 19.63
N ARG A 324 9.75 6.12 19.59
CA ARG A 324 9.81 5.23 20.74
C ARG A 324 10.72 5.78 21.84
N ASN A 325 11.91 6.22 21.46
CA ASN A 325 12.95 6.59 22.44
C ASN A 325 12.76 8.02 22.96
N ASN A 326 12.35 8.95 22.12
CA ASN A 326 12.35 10.39 22.41
C ASN A 326 10.96 11.05 22.29
N GLY A 327 9.97 10.37 21.71
CA GLY A 327 8.69 11.00 21.33
C GLY A 327 7.62 11.04 22.43
N TRP A 328 7.80 10.37 23.55
CA TRP A 328 6.76 10.23 24.57
C TRP A 328 6.25 11.57 25.13
N ASP A 329 7.13 12.47 25.52
CA ASP A 329 6.73 13.68 26.22
C ASP A 329 5.95 14.64 25.30
N ASP A 330 6.31 14.71 24.03
CA ASP A 330 5.57 15.52 23.06
C ASP A 330 4.27 14.84 22.64
N PHE A 331 4.27 13.53 22.56
CA PHE A 331 3.06 12.77 22.26
C PHE A 331 2.02 12.92 23.37
N ILE A 332 2.40 12.73 24.64
CA ILE A 332 1.45 12.86 25.75
C ILE A 332 0.90 14.28 25.88
N LYS A 333 1.70 15.32 25.61
CA LYS A 333 1.24 16.71 25.56
C LYS A 333 0.15 16.88 24.48
N SER A 334 0.34 16.28 23.30
CA SER A 334 -0.65 16.33 22.21
C SER A 334 -1.95 15.63 22.62
N VAL A 335 -1.88 14.49 23.31
CA VAL A 335 -3.06 13.79 23.84
C VAL A 335 -3.81 14.65 24.87
N LEU A 336 -3.08 15.24 25.82
CA LEU A 336 -3.67 16.10 26.85
C LEU A 336 -4.35 17.35 26.25
N SER A 337 -3.71 17.99 25.28
CA SER A 337 -4.29 19.13 24.57
C SER A 337 -5.56 18.76 23.81
N PHE A 338 -5.59 17.59 23.16
CA PHE A 338 -6.79 17.09 22.48
C PHE A 338 -7.92 16.77 23.48
N CYS A 339 -7.60 16.18 24.62
CA CYS A 339 -8.56 15.94 25.69
C CYS A 339 -9.16 17.25 26.23
N GLU A 340 -8.33 18.26 26.46
CA GLU A 340 -8.79 19.59 26.90
C GLU A 340 -9.71 20.23 25.87
N GLN A 341 -9.32 20.19 24.58
CA GLN A 341 -10.13 20.75 23.48
C GLN A 341 -11.53 20.13 23.38
N HIS A 342 -11.67 18.87 23.75
CA HIS A 342 -12.93 18.11 23.60
C HIS A 342 -13.61 17.77 24.92
N ASP A 343 -13.20 18.35 26.06
CA ASP A 343 -13.74 18.12 27.42
C ASP A 343 -13.67 16.64 27.85
N ILE A 344 -12.56 15.97 27.56
CA ILE A 344 -12.36 14.57 27.91
C ILE A 344 -11.60 14.46 29.24
N SER A 345 -12.15 13.69 30.17
CA SER A 345 -11.53 13.49 31.48
C SER A 345 -10.22 12.73 31.37
N VAL A 346 -9.15 13.35 31.88
CA VAL A 346 -7.83 12.73 31.94
C VAL A 346 -7.69 11.98 33.27
N PRO A 347 -7.28 10.70 33.26
CA PRO A 347 -7.06 9.97 34.52
C PRO A 347 -5.82 10.51 35.26
N ASP A 348 -5.80 10.35 36.58
CA ASP A 348 -4.60 10.64 37.34
C ASP A 348 -3.45 9.69 36.92
N MET A 349 -2.45 10.25 36.25
CA MET A 349 -1.32 9.51 35.72
C MET A 349 -0.44 8.87 36.79
N SER A 350 -0.49 9.38 38.03
CA SER A 350 0.22 8.85 39.16
C SER A 350 -0.55 7.76 39.90
N ALA A 351 -1.85 7.65 39.67
CA ALA A 351 -2.69 6.65 40.27
C ALA A 351 -2.31 5.23 39.83
N ARG A 352 -2.62 4.27 40.67
CA ARG A 352 -2.44 2.84 40.36
C ARG A 352 -3.36 2.43 39.21
N HIS A 353 -2.79 1.81 38.18
CA HIS A 353 -3.59 1.24 37.09
C HIS A 353 -4.35 0.00 37.57
N LYS A 354 -5.66 -0.06 37.33
CA LYS A 354 -6.52 -1.21 37.68
C LYS A 354 -6.75 -2.03 36.41
N MET A 355 -6.15 -3.23 36.37
CA MET A 355 -6.44 -4.19 35.31
C MET A 355 -7.76 -4.91 35.62
N GLY A 356 -8.82 -4.55 34.85
CA GLY A 356 -10.09 -5.28 34.83
C GLY A 356 -10.92 -5.24 36.12
N THR A 357 -12.16 -5.71 36.04
CA THR A 357 -13.11 -5.86 37.16
C THR A 357 -13.03 -7.21 37.86
N GLY A 358 -12.02 -8.06 37.55
CA GLY A 358 -11.84 -9.38 38.13
C GLY A 358 -11.25 -9.30 39.54
N ARG A 359 -11.77 -10.16 40.45
CA ARG A 359 -11.24 -10.39 41.81
C ARG A 359 -9.86 -11.04 41.74
N SER A 360 -8.82 -10.34 41.31
CA SER A 360 -7.44 -10.83 41.41
C SER A 360 -6.76 -10.22 42.63
N CYS A 361 -6.73 -10.96 43.73
CA CYS A 361 -6.05 -10.59 44.96
C CYS A 361 -4.51 -10.78 44.91
N GLN A 362 -3.93 -11.06 43.74
CA GLN A 362 -2.51 -11.48 43.65
C GLN A 362 -1.69 -10.68 42.62
N GLN A 363 -2.02 -9.45 42.30
CA GLN A 363 -1.14 -8.63 41.47
C GLN A 363 -0.09 -7.94 42.36
N GLN A 364 1.15 -8.49 42.38
CA GLN A 364 2.29 -7.95 43.14
C GLN A 364 2.85 -6.65 42.57
N ASP A 365 2.59 -6.31 41.27
CA ASP A 365 3.12 -5.13 40.63
C ASP A 365 2.09 -4.00 40.57
N SER A 366 2.38 -2.92 41.32
CA SER A 366 1.56 -1.70 41.29
C SER A 366 2.08 -0.73 40.25
N ILE A 367 1.76 -0.98 38.95
CA ILE A 367 2.09 -0.03 37.90
C ILE A 367 1.17 1.19 37.97
N THR A 368 1.71 2.36 37.60
CA THR A 368 0.92 3.59 37.50
C THR A 368 0.21 3.65 36.15
N VAL A 369 -0.84 4.48 36.05
CA VAL A 369 -1.52 4.78 34.78
C VAL A 369 -0.54 5.29 33.74
N LYS A 370 0.42 6.16 34.15
CA LYS A 370 1.49 6.64 33.26
C LYS A 370 2.35 5.49 32.75
N HIS A 371 2.73 4.55 33.60
CA HIS A 371 3.54 3.38 33.20
C HIS A 371 2.79 2.56 32.16
N TYR A 372 1.54 2.20 32.45
CA TYR A 372 0.69 1.45 31.53
C TYR A 372 0.60 2.09 30.15
N PHE A 373 0.22 3.37 30.06
CA PHE A 373 0.10 4.02 28.76
C PHE A 373 1.45 4.20 28.04
N ARG A 374 2.54 4.43 28.79
CA ARG A 374 3.87 4.61 28.20
C ARG A 374 4.50 3.29 27.75
N ILE A 375 4.46 2.26 28.59
CA ILE A 375 5.20 1.01 28.35
C ILE A 375 4.28 0.00 27.66
N ASP A 376 3.11 -0.32 28.25
CA ASP A 376 2.27 -1.43 27.80
C ASP A 376 1.37 -1.03 26.62
N VAL A 377 1.32 0.26 26.24
CA VAL A 377 0.56 0.70 25.06
C VAL A 377 1.46 1.41 24.04
N PHE A 378 2.08 2.54 24.41
CA PHE A 378 2.86 3.36 23.46
C PHE A 378 4.10 2.60 22.95
N ASN A 379 4.93 2.07 23.84
CA ASN A 379 6.12 1.34 23.43
C ASN A 379 5.74 0.04 22.73
N ASP A 380 4.80 -0.75 23.27
CA ASP A 380 4.40 -2.02 22.68
C ASP A 380 3.90 -1.86 21.25
N VAL A 381 3.04 -0.88 20.97
CA VAL A 381 2.55 -0.61 19.61
C VAL A 381 3.71 -0.32 18.64
N ILE A 382 4.68 0.47 19.06
CA ILE A 382 5.83 0.84 18.24
C ILE A 382 6.78 -0.35 18.09
N ASP A 383 7.06 -1.06 19.17
CA ASP A 383 7.96 -2.23 19.18
C ASP A 383 7.42 -3.35 18.29
N PHE A 384 6.13 -3.66 18.36
CA PHE A 384 5.49 -4.62 17.46
C PHE A 384 5.59 -4.19 15.99
N GLN A 385 5.39 -2.90 15.69
CA GLN A 385 5.56 -2.41 14.32
C GLN A 385 7.02 -2.55 13.85
N LEU A 386 8.00 -2.23 14.69
CA LEU A 386 9.42 -2.37 14.38
C LEU A 386 9.81 -3.85 14.16
N VAL A 387 9.36 -4.75 15.05
CA VAL A 387 9.61 -6.20 14.92
C VAL A 387 9.02 -6.74 13.61
N GLU A 388 7.78 -6.39 13.30
CA GLU A 388 7.11 -6.84 12.08
C GLU A 388 7.77 -6.26 10.82
N LEU A 389 8.17 -4.98 10.85
CA LEU A 389 8.92 -4.38 9.73
C LEU A 389 10.29 -5.04 9.56
N ASN A 390 11.00 -5.37 10.63
CA ASN A 390 12.28 -6.06 10.56
C ASN A 390 12.14 -7.48 10.03
N THR A 391 11.14 -8.21 10.48
CA THR A 391 10.88 -9.59 10.05
C THR A 391 10.47 -9.66 8.58
N ARG A 392 9.65 -8.73 8.13
CA ARG A 392 9.11 -8.74 6.76
C ARG A 392 10.02 -8.08 5.73
N PHE A 393 10.91 -7.20 6.16
CA PHE A 393 11.93 -6.55 5.31
C PHE A 393 13.34 -6.88 5.83
N PRO A 394 13.75 -8.17 5.81
CA PRO A 394 15.08 -8.57 6.26
C PRO A 394 16.15 -8.12 5.26
N GLU A 395 17.35 -7.88 5.75
CA GLU A 395 18.50 -7.44 4.95
C GLU A 395 18.86 -8.42 3.81
N GLN A 396 18.54 -9.70 3.95
CA GLN A 396 18.87 -10.73 2.95
C GLN A 396 17.99 -10.68 1.68
N THR A 397 16.77 -10.17 1.75
CA THR A 397 15.98 -9.85 0.52
C THR A 397 16.66 -8.71 -0.25
N VAL A 398 17.59 -8.05 0.40
CA VAL A 398 18.35 -6.89 0.00
C VAL A 398 19.50 -7.24 -0.94
N GLU A 399 20.03 -8.47 -0.95
CA GLU A 399 21.24 -8.78 -1.73
C GLU A 399 21.02 -8.59 -3.25
N LEU A 400 19.97 -9.20 -3.82
CA LEU A 400 19.63 -8.96 -5.22
C LEU A 400 19.39 -7.47 -5.48
N LEU A 401 18.74 -6.80 -4.56
CA LEU A 401 18.36 -5.40 -4.65
C LEU A 401 19.58 -4.49 -4.45
N TYR A 402 20.46 -4.83 -3.51
CA TYR A 402 21.73 -4.15 -3.31
C TYR A 402 22.62 -4.29 -4.54
N LEU A 403 22.79 -5.51 -5.06
CA LEU A 403 23.57 -5.75 -6.27
C LEU A 403 22.98 -5.04 -7.49
N THR A 404 21.67 -4.89 -7.60
CA THR A 404 21.04 -4.10 -8.67
C THR A 404 21.23 -2.59 -8.49
N SER A 405 21.44 -2.10 -7.26
CA SER A 405 21.66 -0.67 -7.00
C SER A 405 22.97 -0.17 -7.62
N THR A 406 23.94 -1.05 -7.79
CA THR A 406 25.22 -0.70 -8.45
C THR A 406 25.05 -0.31 -9.92
N LEU A 407 23.89 -0.66 -10.52
CA LEU A 407 23.52 -0.28 -11.89
C LEU A 407 22.66 1.00 -11.94
N ASP A 408 22.39 1.64 -10.79
CA ASP A 408 21.58 2.85 -10.75
C ASP A 408 22.33 4.04 -11.34
N PRO A 409 21.81 4.67 -12.41
CA PRO A 409 22.47 5.80 -13.06
C PRO A 409 22.35 7.12 -12.30
N ARG A 410 21.48 7.19 -11.30
CA ARG A 410 21.32 8.38 -10.47
C ARG A 410 22.60 8.66 -9.71
N ASP A 411 22.80 9.90 -9.31
CA ASP A 411 24.02 10.36 -8.65
C ASP A 411 25.32 10.06 -9.41
N SER A 412 25.25 10.03 -10.75
CA SER A 412 26.41 9.78 -11.62
C SER A 412 27.07 8.42 -11.35
N PHE A 413 26.27 7.37 -11.13
CA PHE A 413 26.73 6.02 -10.85
C PHE A 413 27.69 5.91 -9.64
N LYS A 414 27.51 6.72 -8.60
CA LYS A 414 28.36 6.68 -7.39
C LYS A 414 28.46 5.30 -6.73
N GLN A 415 27.46 4.45 -6.92
CA GLN A 415 27.42 3.09 -6.37
C GLN A 415 27.95 2.03 -7.34
N PHE A 416 28.49 2.43 -8.50
CA PHE A 416 29.00 1.50 -9.49
C PHE A 416 30.17 0.68 -8.93
N ASN A 417 29.98 -0.64 -8.87
CA ASN A 417 30.97 -1.58 -8.37
C ASN A 417 31.00 -2.82 -9.27
N ILE A 418 32.13 -3.03 -9.95
CA ILE A 418 32.30 -4.15 -10.88
C ILE A 418 32.18 -5.50 -10.17
N GLY A 419 32.69 -5.63 -8.93
CA GLY A 419 32.61 -6.85 -8.15
C GLY A 419 31.15 -7.23 -7.86
N ASP A 420 30.34 -6.27 -7.47
CA ASP A 420 28.91 -6.48 -7.19
C ASP A 420 28.13 -6.81 -8.47
N ILE A 421 28.49 -6.20 -9.60
CA ILE A 421 27.90 -6.53 -10.91
C ILE A 421 28.27 -7.95 -11.32
N CYS A 422 29.51 -8.38 -11.10
CA CYS A 422 29.93 -9.76 -11.33
C CYS A 422 29.18 -10.75 -10.43
N ASN A 423 28.99 -10.40 -9.16
CA ASN A 423 28.20 -11.20 -8.21
C ASN A 423 26.73 -11.29 -8.62
N LEU A 424 26.13 -10.16 -9.05
CA LEU A 424 24.77 -10.13 -9.62
C LEU A 424 24.65 -11.08 -10.82
N ALA A 425 25.60 -10.97 -11.75
CA ALA A 425 25.66 -11.79 -12.94
C ALA A 425 25.84 -13.28 -12.63
N GLY A 426 26.83 -13.61 -11.79
CA GLY A 426 27.18 -14.99 -11.47
C GLY A 426 26.13 -15.69 -10.60
N LYS A 427 25.53 -15.00 -9.63
CA LYS A 427 24.58 -15.58 -8.69
C LYS A 427 23.15 -15.66 -9.23
N PHE A 428 22.70 -14.62 -9.90
CA PHE A 428 21.29 -14.49 -10.32
C PHE A 428 21.05 -14.76 -11.80
N TYR A 429 22.10 -14.65 -12.65
CA TYR A 429 21.97 -14.83 -14.10
C TYR A 429 23.08 -15.69 -14.73
N PRO A 430 23.50 -16.82 -14.08
CA PRO A 430 24.70 -17.55 -14.51
C PRO A 430 24.60 -18.08 -15.94
N GLN A 431 23.43 -18.57 -16.37
CA GLN A 431 23.27 -19.13 -17.72
C GLN A 431 23.16 -18.07 -18.81
N ILE A 432 22.91 -16.82 -18.46
CA ILE A 432 22.84 -15.73 -19.43
C ILE A 432 24.22 -15.11 -19.65
N LEU A 433 25.05 -15.03 -18.60
CA LEU A 433 26.29 -14.27 -18.59
C LEU A 433 27.54 -15.16 -18.61
N LEU A 434 27.53 -16.35 -17.99
CA LEU A 434 28.67 -17.26 -17.99
C LEU A 434 29.10 -17.81 -19.39
N PRO A 435 28.18 -18.15 -20.33
CA PRO A 435 28.57 -18.57 -21.66
C PRO A 435 29.36 -17.51 -22.46
N LEU A 436 29.19 -16.26 -22.11
CA LEU A 436 29.84 -15.12 -22.75
C LEU A 436 31.17 -14.77 -22.07
N SER A 437 31.30 -15.03 -20.74
CA SER A 437 32.54 -14.78 -19.97
C SER A 437 33.70 -15.73 -20.36
N HIS A 438 33.41 -16.96 -20.78
CA HIS A 438 34.43 -17.92 -21.24
C HIS A 438 34.97 -17.61 -22.63
N ARG A 439 34.33 -16.74 -23.40
CA ARG A 439 34.80 -16.33 -24.74
C ARG A 439 35.55 -14.99 -24.77
N LEU A 440 35.51 -14.25 -23.69
CA LEU A 440 36.09 -12.91 -23.62
C LEU A 440 37.01 -12.83 -22.40
N TYR A 441 38.32 -12.69 -22.66
CA TYR A 441 39.23 -12.02 -21.72
C TYR A 441 38.66 -10.61 -21.53
N ILE A 442 37.91 -10.43 -20.45
CA ILE A 442 37.05 -9.28 -20.28
C ILE A 442 37.90 -8.07 -19.91
N ASN A 443 38.25 -7.29 -20.90
CA ASN A 443 38.46 -5.87 -20.70
C ASN A 443 37.13 -5.29 -20.17
N SER A 444 37.18 -4.41 -19.19
CA SER A 444 36.05 -3.80 -18.53
C SER A 444 34.94 -3.30 -19.49
N TRP A 445 35.28 -2.94 -20.70
CA TRP A 445 34.42 -2.50 -21.79
C TRP A 445 33.54 -3.59 -22.42
N ASP A 446 34.03 -4.80 -22.55
CA ASP A 446 33.26 -5.90 -23.13
C ASP A 446 32.20 -6.42 -22.14
N PHE A 447 32.51 -6.31 -20.85
CA PHE A 447 31.54 -6.64 -19.78
C PHE A 447 30.39 -5.62 -19.69
N ILE A 448 30.69 -4.33 -19.81
CA ILE A 448 29.67 -3.27 -19.87
C ILE A 448 28.81 -3.43 -21.13
N ARG A 449 29.43 -3.78 -22.26
CA ARG A 449 28.74 -4.08 -23.52
C ARG A 449 27.81 -5.29 -23.39
N LEU A 450 28.20 -6.28 -22.59
CA LEU A 450 27.43 -7.48 -22.30
C LEU A 450 26.21 -7.17 -21.43
N ILE A 451 26.38 -6.38 -20.38
CA ILE A 451 25.28 -5.86 -19.56
C ILE A 451 24.31 -5.08 -20.43
N TRP A 452 24.84 -4.29 -21.36
CA TRP A 452 24.05 -3.53 -22.33
C TRP A 452 23.18 -4.44 -23.22
N ILE A 453 23.72 -5.56 -23.70
CA ILE A 453 22.99 -6.52 -24.53
C ILE A 453 21.92 -7.27 -23.72
N VAL A 454 22.19 -7.59 -22.47
CA VAL A 454 21.28 -8.36 -21.61
C VAL A 454 20.14 -7.51 -21.05
N PHE A 455 20.42 -6.26 -20.66
CA PHE A 455 19.45 -5.38 -20.05
C PHE A 455 18.79 -4.40 -21.01
N GLN A 456 19.21 -4.38 -22.28
CA GLN A 456 18.74 -3.50 -23.36
C GLN A 456 18.75 -1.99 -23.08
N PRO A 457 19.12 -1.15 -24.05
CA PRO A 457 19.59 0.19 -23.82
C PRO A 457 18.49 1.13 -23.32
N SER A 458 18.63 1.59 -22.11
CA SER A 458 18.08 2.89 -21.74
C SER A 458 18.99 3.99 -22.36
N ARG A 459 18.44 5.13 -22.79
CA ARG A 459 19.21 6.34 -23.17
C ARG A 459 20.29 6.71 -22.16
N ILE A 460 20.12 6.31 -20.94
CA ILE A 460 21.01 6.52 -19.79
C ILE A 460 22.35 5.79 -19.98
N LEU A 461 22.34 4.58 -20.52
CA LEU A 461 23.60 3.85 -20.78
C LEU A 461 24.39 4.47 -21.95
N ILE A 462 23.70 5.06 -22.92
CA ILE A 462 24.37 5.83 -23.99
C ILE A 462 25.06 7.07 -23.42
N LEU A 463 24.43 7.76 -22.47
CA LEU A 463 25.03 8.89 -21.75
C LEU A 463 26.23 8.44 -20.90
N PHE A 464 26.12 7.27 -20.25
CA PHE A 464 27.21 6.68 -19.47
C PHE A 464 28.40 6.27 -20.35
N LEU A 465 28.17 5.64 -21.49
CA LEU A 465 29.21 5.28 -22.45
C LEU A 465 29.90 6.52 -23.05
N ASN A 466 29.13 7.57 -23.32
CA ASN A 466 29.67 8.85 -23.77
C ASN A 466 30.50 9.54 -22.68
N TYR A 467 30.07 9.49 -21.41
CA TYR A 467 30.79 10.03 -20.26
C TYR A 467 32.08 9.26 -20.01
N LEU A 468 32.07 7.91 -20.01
CA LEU A 468 33.23 7.07 -19.88
C LEU A 468 34.24 7.27 -21.06
N SER A 469 33.73 7.41 -22.27
CA SER A 469 34.55 7.74 -23.44
C SER A 469 35.23 9.10 -23.32
N ALA A 470 34.54 10.09 -22.72
CA ALA A 470 35.12 11.42 -22.46
C ALA A 470 36.16 11.37 -21.32
N TYR A 471 35.90 10.60 -20.26
CA TYR A 471 36.78 10.43 -19.10
C TYR A 471 38.09 9.72 -19.46
N LEU A 472 38.04 8.67 -20.30
CA LEU A 472 39.19 7.91 -20.75
C LEU A 472 40.04 8.62 -21.87
N LYS A 473 39.49 9.66 -22.49
CA LYS A 473 40.23 10.54 -23.40
C LYS A 473 41.00 11.65 -22.67
N GLN A 474 40.78 11.81 -21.37
CA GLN A 474 41.44 12.81 -20.51
C GLN A 474 42.56 12.21 -19.64
N GLY A 475 42.76 10.91 -19.62
CA GLY A 475 43.87 10.19 -18.99
C GLY A 475 44.67 9.39 -20.01
#